data_2d52a4855494a85a61524e556b5d800a
#
_entry.id   2d52a4855494a85a61524e556b5d800a
#
_cell.length_a   1.000
_cell.length_b   1.000
_cell.length_c   1.000
_cell.angle_alpha   90.00
_cell.angle_beta   90.00
_cell.angle_gamma   90.00
#
_symmetry.space_group_name_H-M   'P 1'
#
loop_
_entity.id
_entity.type
_entity.pdbx_description
1 polymer ?
#
loop_
_entity_poly.entity_id
_entity_poly.type
_entity_poly.pdbx_seq_one_letter_code
_entity_poly.pdbx_strand_id
1 'polypeptide(L)'
;MREETGEQKQMRWRTKWWLIGGLVVLVLCGLAAAVTAAAWLWQSYGAVVGSLPAAVQSSPTLTPESGGTPEAAEGESANEAPAGANPGGGGRLVLVDSRRQVATIDGEGNNRRQLTDDDRSYQFPVWSPDGEWIAVLGSDDAGSGVYLLADAPARDSAPLSIYGSENDAPFYLYWSPDSQIVSILANHAGSLGLFLAAAGENGPARLLTTGQPFYWAWSPSADRLLIHTGANQEEARLAFIDPTGTKTGENLAAPGSFQSPGISASGAYWAFTVEDAAGARWLVIQNDRGESETRIPHRGTAALTWSPAADRLAFISPDSGGSDLFGPLRLYDAQTGQIALLTRQTVVAFFWSPDGRRLAFLTLHGRDSIEASAEMQPLAAIRPAERRAMQRDQLPTMDVWVVDVGSGNEGFVTSFTPTPLFLAQFLPFFDQYALSHRLWSPDSAALALPVAENGVPHIMVIPVDGRRPRIVADGMVAFWRQQ
;
A
#
# COMPACT_ATOMS: atom_id res chain seq x y z
N MET A 1 -65.76 1.39 -17.95
CA MET A 1 -64.42 1.21 -18.47
C MET A 1 -64.28 2.16 -19.65
N ARG A 2 -63.43 3.21 -19.55
CA ARG A 2 -63.14 4.12 -20.65
C ARG A 2 -61.93 3.58 -21.38
N GLU A 3 -62.04 3.28 -22.66
CA GLU A 3 -60.92 2.89 -23.52
C GLU A 3 -59.97 4.10 -23.72
N GLU A 4 -58.72 3.91 -23.36
CA GLU A 4 -57.66 4.89 -23.67
C GLU A 4 -57.41 4.93 -25.17
N THR A 5 -57.52 6.11 -25.76
CA THR A 5 -57.32 6.32 -27.18
C THR A 5 -55.86 6.10 -27.58
N GLY A 6 -55.63 5.61 -28.81
CA GLY A 6 -54.28 5.26 -29.32
C GLY A 6 -53.23 6.38 -29.25
N GLU A 7 -53.64 7.65 -29.25
CA GLU A 7 -52.76 8.82 -29.09
C GLU A 7 -52.15 8.95 -27.69
N GLN A 8 -52.89 8.59 -26.64
CA GLN A 8 -52.37 8.63 -25.26
C GLN A 8 -51.30 7.53 -25.03
N LYS A 9 -51.46 6.36 -25.66
CA LYS A 9 -50.48 5.30 -25.63
C LYS A 9 -49.17 5.68 -26.34
N GLN A 10 -49.27 6.36 -27.49
CA GLN A 10 -48.12 6.83 -28.27
C GLN A 10 -47.34 7.94 -27.58
N MET A 11 -48.03 8.83 -26.87
CA MET A 11 -47.41 9.92 -26.10
C MET A 11 -46.63 9.40 -24.86
N ARG A 12 -47.18 8.40 -24.14
CA ARG A 12 -46.49 7.74 -23.02
C ARG A 12 -45.27 6.95 -23.46
N TRP A 13 -45.26 6.36 -24.68
CA TRP A 13 -44.11 5.66 -25.23
C TRP A 13 -42.98 6.64 -25.61
N ARG A 14 -43.28 7.75 -26.23
CA ARG A 14 -42.28 8.79 -26.58
C ARG A 14 -41.66 9.40 -25.34
N THR A 15 -42.40 9.67 -24.31
CA THR A 15 -41.88 10.22 -23.03
C THR A 15 -40.95 9.24 -22.32
N LYS A 16 -41.23 7.94 -22.33
CA LYS A 16 -40.35 6.91 -21.80
C LYS A 16 -39.01 6.84 -22.51
N TRP A 17 -39.03 6.93 -23.85
CA TRP A 17 -37.78 6.91 -24.65
C TRP A 17 -36.94 8.18 -24.45
N TRP A 18 -37.54 9.32 -24.21
CA TRP A 18 -36.81 10.56 -23.85
C TRP A 18 -36.18 10.48 -22.45
N LEU A 19 -36.83 9.86 -21.49
CA LEU A 19 -36.28 9.65 -20.15
C LEU A 19 -35.14 8.62 -20.16
N ILE A 20 -35.28 7.54 -20.91
CA ILE A 20 -34.21 6.53 -21.06
C ILE A 20 -33.02 7.13 -21.83
N GLY A 21 -33.26 7.86 -22.92
CA GLY A 21 -32.21 8.55 -23.66
C GLY A 21 -31.46 9.59 -22.81
N GLY A 22 -32.19 10.36 -22.02
CA GLY A 22 -31.60 11.33 -21.06
C GLY A 22 -30.74 10.65 -19.98
N LEU A 23 -31.20 9.51 -19.45
CA LEU A 23 -30.44 8.73 -18.46
C LEU A 23 -29.16 8.13 -19.06
N VAL A 24 -29.23 7.59 -20.26
CA VAL A 24 -28.06 7.05 -20.97
C VAL A 24 -27.04 8.16 -21.27
N VAL A 25 -27.47 9.35 -21.69
CA VAL A 25 -26.57 10.48 -21.92
C VAL A 25 -25.93 10.94 -20.61
N LEU A 26 -26.67 11.00 -19.49
CA LEU A 26 -26.12 11.34 -18.18
C LEU A 26 -25.10 10.31 -17.68
N VAL A 27 -25.36 9.03 -17.88
CA VAL A 27 -24.42 7.94 -17.54
C VAL A 27 -23.17 8.00 -18.41
N LEU A 28 -23.30 8.22 -19.72
CA LEU A 28 -22.17 8.37 -20.65
C LEU A 28 -21.36 9.63 -20.36
N CYS A 29 -22.01 10.77 -20.00
CA CYS A 29 -21.30 11.97 -19.57
C CYS A 29 -20.60 11.77 -18.22
N GLY A 30 -21.19 11.02 -17.30
CA GLY A 30 -20.56 10.65 -16.02
C GLY A 30 -19.33 9.75 -16.22
N LEU A 31 -19.43 8.74 -17.10
CA LEU A 31 -18.31 7.86 -17.45
C LEU A 31 -17.19 8.62 -18.20
N ALA A 32 -17.54 9.50 -19.15
CA ALA A 32 -16.56 10.34 -19.83
C ALA A 32 -15.86 11.30 -18.87
N ALA A 33 -16.58 11.87 -17.91
CA ALA A 33 -15.99 12.73 -16.88
C ALA A 33 -15.06 11.94 -15.93
N ALA A 34 -15.37 10.69 -15.61
CA ALA A 34 -14.52 9.82 -14.80
C ALA A 34 -13.23 9.40 -15.52
N VAL A 35 -13.33 9.06 -16.81
CA VAL A 35 -12.17 8.70 -17.65
C VAL A 35 -11.28 9.92 -17.93
N THR A 36 -11.86 11.08 -18.20
CA THR A 36 -11.08 12.32 -18.36
C THR A 36 -10.48 12.79 -17.05
N ALA A 37 -11.12 12.58 -15.91
CA ALA A 37 -10.55 12.86 -14.60
C ALA A 37 -9.36 11.93 -14.29
N ALA A 38 -9.44 10.64 -14.62
CA ALA A 38 -8.34 9.70 -14.44
C ALA A 38 -7.15 10.00 -15.37
N ALA A 39 -7.39 10.29 -16.65
CA ALA A 39 -6.34 10.68 -17.60
C ALA A 39 -5.72 12.05 -17.25
N TRP A 40 -6.54 12.99 -16.78
CA TRP A 40 -6.05 14.29 -16.32
C TRP A 40 -5.29 14.21 -14.98
N LEU A 41 -5.70 13.31 -14.09
CA LEU A 41 -4.95 12.96 -12.88
C LEU A 41 -3.56 12.44 -13.22
N TRP A 42 -3.46 11.58 -14.23
CA TRP A 42 -2.17 11.06 -14.69
C TRP A 42 -1.28 12.15 -15.31
N GLN A 43 -1.82 13.01 -16.17
CA GLN A 43 -1.09 14.14 -16.76
C GLN A 43 -0.68 15.19 -15.71
N SER A 44 -1.55 15.48 -14.74
CA SER A 44 -1.24 16.42 -13.64
C SER A 44 -0.22 15.85 -12.67
N TYR A 45 -0.18 14.52 -12.47
CA TYR A 45 0.83 13.84 -11.66
C TYR A 45 2.22 13.90 -12.31
N GLY A 46 2.32 13.71 -13.62
CA GLY A 46 3.56 13.88 -14.39
C GLY A 46 4.05 15.34 -14.36
N ALA A 47 3.14 16.30 -14.44
CA ALA A 47 3.48 17.73 -14.41
C ALA A 47 3.88 18.24 -13.02
N VAL A 48 3.31 17.74 -11.94
CA VAL A 48 3.67 18.09 -10.55
C VAL A 48 5.05 17.52 -10.20
N VAL A 49 5.37 16.35 -10.72
CA VAL A 49 6.66 15.69 -10.53
C VAL A 49 7.75 16.34 -11.38
N GLY A 50 7.41 16.93 -12.54
CA GLY A 50 8.33 17.66 -13.43
C GLY A 50 8.56 19.13 -13.06
N SER A 51 7.81 19.72 -12.13
CA SER A 51 7.85 21.14 -11.79
C SER A 51 8.43 21.46 -10.41
N LEU A 52 9.27 20.59 -9.85
CA LEU A 52 10.11 20.99 -8.71
C LEU A 52 11.13 22.01 -9.20
N PRO A 53 11.25 23.19 -8.56
CA PRO A 53 12.15 24.23 -9.05
C PRO A 53 13.60 23.75 -9.04
N ALA A 54 14.32 24.02 -10.12
CA ALA A 54 15.75 23.77 -10.33
C ALA A 54 16.67 24.66 -9.44
N ALA A 55 16.30 24.86 -8.18
CA ALA A 55 17.00 25.74 -7.24
C ALA A 55 17.95 24.99 -6.29
N VAL A 56 18.44 23.80 -6.66
CA VAL A 56 19.51 23.11 -5.93
C VAL A 56 20.61 22.66 -6.90
N GLN A 57 21.08 23.58 -7.73
CA GLN A 57 22.33 23.42 -8.47
C GLN A 57 23.25 24.60 -8.16
N SER A 58 23.85 24.57 -6.98
CA SER A 58 25.16 25.20 -6.71
C SER A 58 25.57 24.93 -5.26
N SER A 59 26.29 23.84 -5.03
CA SER A 59 27.08 23.68 -3.83
C SER A 59 28.46 24.29 -4.10
N PRO A 60 29.00 25.16 -3.23
CA PRO A 60 30.33 25.64 -3.35
C PRO A 60 31.32 24.53 -2.97
N THR A 61 32.30 24.34 -3.84
CA THR A 61 33.48 23.49 -3.65
C THR A 61 34.29 24.02 -2.46
N LEU A 62 34.35 23.28 -1.37
CA LEU A 62 35.30 23.51 -0.31
C LEU A 62 36.59 22.71 -0.58
N THR A 63 37.67 23.42 -0.79
CA THR A 63 39.05 22.92 -0.86
C THR A 63 39.49 22.39 0.52
N PRO A 64 40.20 21.27 0.63
CA PRO A 64 40.72 20.81 1.91
C PRO A 64 42.03 21.54 2.24
N GLU A 65 42.07 22.22 3.37
CA GLU A 65 43.30 22.65 4.02
C GLU A 65 43.92 21.51 4.83
N SER A 66 45.18 21.27 4.56
CA SER A 66 46.04 20.31 5.26
C SER A 66 46.54 20.89 6.57
N GLY A 67 46.59 20.07 7.60
CA GLY A 67 47.45 20.40 8.75
C GLY A 67 47.13 19.66 10.06
N GLY A 68 48.03 18.78 10.48
CA GLY A 68 48.31 18.55 11.85
C GLY A 68 47.95 17.17 12.43
N THR A 69 48.95 16.28 12.45
CA THR A 69 49.01 15.10 13.34
C THR A 69 49.25 15.58 14.79
N PRO A 70 48.72 14.91 15.76
CA PRO A 70 49.49 14.49 16.95
C PRO A 70 49.34 13.02 17.31
N GLU A 71 50.44 12.41 17.45
CA GLU A 71 51.06 11.49 18.40
C GLU A 71 50.15 10.62 19.33
N ALA A 72 50.50 9.34 19.31
CA ALA A 72 49.94 8.24 20.04
C ALA A 72 50.08 8.38 21.59
N ALA A 73 49.07 7.94 22.30
CA ALA A 73 49.19 7.47 23.71
C ALA A 73 48.56 6.10 23.84
N GLU A 74 49.37 5.12 24.15
CA GLU A 74 48.99 3.77 24.60
C GLU A 74 48.33 3.82 25.98
N GLY A 75 47.32 2.97 26.18
CA GLY A 75 46.87 2.73 27.56
C GLY A 75 45.50 2.02 27.68
N GLU A 76 45.58 0.73 27.96
CA GLU A 76 44.68 -0.09 28.78
C GLU A 76 43.46 -0.77 28.14
N SER A 77 43.64 -2.09 28.07
CA SER A 77 42.66 -3.15 27.96
C SER A 77 41.48 -2.97 28.92
N ALA A 78 40.27 -2.90 28.39
CA ALA A 78 39.04 -3.13 29.12
C ALA A 78 38.13 -4.09 28.34
N ASN A 79 37.92 -5.23 28.95
CA ASN A 79 36.84 -6.21 28.81
C ASN A 79 35.89 -6.03 27.63
N GLU A 80 35.93 -6.96 26.68
CA GLU A 80 34.84 -7.22 25.75
C GLU A 80 33.56 -7.62 26.51
N ALA A 81 32.61 -6.70 26.54
CA ALA A 81 31.21 -7.04 26.80
C ALA A 81 30.66 -7.79 25.57
N PRO A 82 29.73 -8.76 25.75
CA PRO A 82 29.16 -9.52 24.63
C PRO A 82 28.54 -8.59 23.63
N ALA A 83 28.77 -8.86 22.33
CA ALA A 83 28.25 -8.09 21.21
C ALA A 83 26.76 -7.80 21.40
N GLY A 84 26.46 -6.57 21.76
CA GLY A 84 25.10 -6.10 21.95
C GLY A 84 24.34 -6.11 20.64
N ALA A 85 23.09 -6.52 20.71
CA ALA A 85 22.13 -6.44 19.62
C ALA A 85 22.25 -5.08 18.88
N ASN A 86 22.27 -5.13 17.56
CA ASN A 86 22.33 -3.95 16.67
C ASN A 86 21.25 -2.92 17.08
N PRO A 87 21.61 -1.72 17.48
CA PRO A 87 20.67 -0.78 18.11
C PRO A 87 19.69 -0.09 17.16
N GLY A 88 19.63 -0.48 15.87
CA GLY A 88 18.89 0.26 14.86
C GLY A 88 17.81 -0.48 14.08
N GLY A 89 17.39 -1.64 14.52
CA GLY A 89 16.61 -2.55 13.70
C GLY A 89 17.56 -3.37 12.79
N GLY A 90 17.75 -4.66 13.09
CA GLY A 90 18.57 -5.55 12.25
C GLY A 90 17.95 -5.68 10.86
N GLY A 91 18.75 -5.51 9.80
CA GLY A 91 18.28 -5.73 8.43
C GLY A 91 18.73 -4.65 7.43
N ARG A 92 18.31 -4.85 6.19
CA ARG A 92 18.57 -3.91 5.08
C ARG A 92 17.28 -3.22 4.65
N LEU A 93 17.39 -1.97 4.27
CA LEU A 93 16.37 -1.16 3.63
C LEU A 93 16.68 -1.05 2.15
N VAL A 94 15.67 -1.17 1.31
CA VAL A 94 15.68 -0.63 -0.05
C VAL A 94 14.96 0.71 -0.05
N LEU A 95 15.51 1.69 -0.74
CA LEU A 95 14.94 3.03 -0.85
C LEU A 95 14.98 3.55 -2.29
N VAL A 96 14.09 4.50 -2.58
CA VAL A 96 14.17 5.37 -3.75
C VAL A 96 14.63 6.73 -3.28
N ASP A 97 15.77 7.17 -3.81
CA ASP A 97 16.38 8.46 -3.45
C ASP A 97 15.67 9.66 -4.13
N SER A 98 16.13 10.87 -3.84
CA SER A 98 15.59 12.11 -4.42
C SER A 98 15.79 12.22 -5.94
N ARG A 99 16.75 11.49 -6.52
CA ARG A 99 16.96 11.38 -7.96
C ARG A 99 16.11 10.28 -8.61
N ARG A 100 15.24 9.63 -7.82
CA ARG A 100 14.41 8.48 -8.21
C ARG A 100 15.23 7.26 -8.60
N GLN A 101 16.41 7.10 -8.03
CA GLN A 101 17.25 5.93 -8.20
C GLN A 101 17.14 5.01 -6.98
N VAL A 102 17.35 3.70 -7.19
CA VAL A 102 17.24 2.68 -6.15
C VAL A 102 18.58 2.48 -5.47
N ALA A 103 18.56 2.47 -4.16
CA ALA A 103 19.71 2.12 -3.32
C ALA A 103 19.29 1.23 -2.16
N THR A 104 20.26 0.55 -1.53
CA THR A 104 20.08 -0.13 -0.26
C THR A 104 20.99 0.44 0.80
N ILE A 105 20.55 0.38 2.06
CA ILE A 105 21.28 0.80 3.25
C ILE A 105 21.02 -0.20 4.38
N ASP A 106 21.82 -0.16 5.45
CA ASP A 106 21.42 -0.80 6.72
C ASP A 106 20.46 0.10 7.53
N GLY A 107 19.92 -0.43 8.60
CA GLY A 107 19.02 0.31 9.48
C GLY A 107 19.65 1.51 10.17
N GLU A 108 20.98 1.65 10.14
CA GLU A 108 21.74 2.78 10.67
C GLU A 108 21.95 3.89 9.62
N GLY A 109 21.65 3.63 8.34
CA GLY A 109 21.96 4.50 7.22
C GLY A 109 23.33 4.29 6.59
N ASN A 110 24.08 3.31 7.10
CA ASN A 110 25.41 2.97 6.59
C ASN A 110 25.34 1.93 5.46
N ASN A 111 26.49 1.52 4.94
CA ASN A 111 26.62 0.45 3.94
C ASN A 111 25.72 0.68 2.72
N ARG A 112 25.62 1.97 2.29
CA ARG A 112 24.86 2.37 1.11
C ARG A 112 25.44 1.73 -0.14
N ARG A 113 24.55 1.10 -0.91
CA ARG A 113 24.84 0.56 -2.23
C ARG A 113 23.84 1.12 -3.23
N GLN A 114 24.32 1.81 -4.24
CA GLN A 114 23.52 2.28 -5.37
C GLN A 114 23.27 1.09 -6.30
N LEU A 115 21.99 0.79 -6.60
CA LEU A 115 21.60 -0.32 -7.47
C LEU A 115 21.25 0.14 -8.88
N THR A 116 20.83 1.39 -9.04
CA THR A 116 20.55 2.01 -10.34
C THR A 116 21.17 3.41 -10.41
N ASP A 117 21.62 3.80 -11.61
CA ASP A 117 22.11 5.15 -11.93
C ASP A 117 21.91 5.35 -13.44
N ASP A 118 20.65 5.31 -13.88
CA ASP A 118 20.23 5.44 -15.27
C ASP A 118 19.13 6.51 -15.43
N ASP A 119 18.63 6.71 -16.64
CA ASP A 119 17.64 7.77 -16.95
C ASP A 119 16.21 7.41 -16.50
N ARG A 120 15.98 6.21 -15.96
CA ARG A 120 14.66 5.79 -15.47
C ARG A 120 14.32 6.45 -14.15
N SER A 121 13.04 6.68 -13.97
CA SER A 121 12.45 7.04 -12.68
C SER A 121 11.87 5.80 -12.01
N TYR A 122 12.38 5.44 -10.83
CA TYR A 122 11.97 4.27 -10.08
C TYR A 122 11.01 4.62 -8.94
N GLN A 123 10.09 3.67 -8.60
CA GLN A 123 9.10 3.82 -7.53
C GLN A 123 8.79 2.47 -6.89
N PHE A 124 8.41 2.49 -5.61
CA PHE A 124 7.89 1.35 -4.85
C PHE A 124 8.69 0.04 -5.02
N PRO A 125 9.97 0.04 -4.63
CA PRO A 125 10.77 -1.17 -4.62
C PRO A 125 10.27 -2.13 -3.54
N VAL A 126 10.27 -3.43 -3.82
CA VAL A 126 9.87 -4.47 -2.88
C VAL A 126 10.83 -5.65 -2.91
N TRP A 127 11.30 -6.06 -1.73
CA TRP A 127 12.10 -7.24 -1.57
C TRP A 127 11.31 -8.52 -1.85
N SER A 128 11.93 -9.49 -2.52
CA SER A 128 11.42 -10.85 -2.52
C SER A 128 11.45 -11.43 -1.10
N PRO A 129 10.54 -12.36 -0.75
CA PRO A 129 10.52 -12.98 0.58
C PRO A 129 11.85 -13.62 1.01
N ASP A 130 12.61 -14.23 0.09
CA ASP A 130 13.95 -14.77 0.34
C ASP A 130 15.05 -13.69 0.42
N GLY A 131 14.73 -12.45 0.02
CA GLY A 131 15.64 -11.31 0.02
C GLY A 131 16.73 -11.36 -1.05
N GLU A 132 16.62 -12.23 -2.08
CA GLU A 132 17.60 -12.30 -3.17
C GLU A 132 17.39 -11.20 -4.22
N TRP A 133 16.13 -10.79 -4.41
CA TRP A 133 15.73 -9.83 -5.42
C TRP A 133 14.98 -8.63 -4.86
N ILE A 134 15.02 -7.54 -5.60
CA ILE A 134 14.18 -6.36 -5.41
C ILE A 134 13.43 -6.15 -6.71
N ALA A 135 12.10 -6.23 -6.68
CA ALA A 135 11.26 -5.80 -7.79
C ALA A 135 10.93 -4.31 -7.65
N VAL A 136 10.95 -3.57 -8.75
CA VAL A 136 10.70 -2.13 -8.72
C VAL A 136 9.97 -1.66 -9.98
N LEU A 137 9.05 -0.71 -9.82
CA LEU A 137 8.43 0.01 -10.93
C LEU A 137 9.45 1.00 -11.50
N GLY A 138 9.57 1.04 -12.83
CA GLY A 138 10.45 2.00 -13.50
C GLY A 138 9.79 2.56 -14.76
N SER A 139 10.08 3.83 -15.08
CA SER A 139 9.56 4.50 -16.27
C SER A 139 10.60 5.42 -16.87
N ASP A 140 10.62 5.52 -18.20
CA ASP A 140 11.40 6.44 -19.01
C ASP A 140 10.56 6.95 -20.21
N ASP A 141 11.19 7.63 -21.14
CA ASP A 141 10.50 8.15 -22.34
C ASP A 141 9.99 7.03 -23.27
N ALA A 142 10.53 5.81 -23.16
CA ALA A 142 10.13 4.65 -23.99
C ALA A 142 8.95 3.88 -23.40
N GLY A 143 8.60 4.12 -22.11
CA GLY A 143 7.48 3.46 -21.46
C GLY A 143 7.69 3.17 -19.98
N SER A 144 6.91 2.22 -19.48
CA SER A 144 6.93 1.82 -18.08
C SER A 144 7.12 0.32 -17.95
N GLY A 145 7.77 -0.11 -16.85
CA GLY A 145 8.06 -1.53 -16.65
C GLY A 145 8.25 -1.92 -15.20
N VAL A 146 8.51 -3.20 -15.01
CA VAL A 146 8.95 -3.79 -13.74
C VAL A 146 10.32 -4.41 -13.94
N TYR A 147 11.22 -4.09 -13.05
CA TYR A 147 12.63 -4.48 -13.12
C TYR A 147 13.03 -5.23 -11.86
N LEU A 148 13.87 -6.26 -12.01
CA LEU A 148 14.52 -6.95 -10.89
C LEU A 148 15.94 -6.43 -10.72
N LEU A 149 16.28 -6.15 -9.46
CA LEU A 149 17.60 -5.72 -9.00
C LEU A 149 18.12 -6.72 -7.96
N ALA A 150 19.42 -6.90 -7.87
CA ALA A 150 20.05 -7.72 -6.83
C ALA A 150 20.92 -6.85 -5.91
N ASP A 151 20.80 -7.06 -4.59
CA ASP A 151 21.69 -6.43 -3.60
C ASP A 151 22.88 -7.36 -3.27
N ALA A 152 23.60 -7.79 -4.31
CA ALA A 152 24.76 -8.69 -4.14
C ALA A 152 25.92 -8.24 -5.05
N PRO A 153 27.17 -8.08 -4.49
CA PRO A 153 28.33 -7.62 -5.27
C PRO A 153 28.63 -8.51 -6.50
N ALA A 154 28.33 -9.79 -6.40
CA ALA A 154 28.54 -10.74 -7.50
C ALA A 154 27.51 -10.62 -8.64
N ARG A 155 26.45 -9.84 -8.45
CA ARG A 155 25.35 -9.63 -9.40
C ARG A 155 25.19 -8.16 -9.79
N ASP A 156 26.31 -7.39 -9.91
CA ASP A 156 26.31 -6.03 -10.46
C ASP A 156 25.95 -6.08 -11.96
N SER A 157 24.69 -6.42 -12.24
CA SER A 157 24.12 -6.47 -13.57
C SER A 157 23.10 -5.34 -13.76
N ALA A 158 22.91 -4.95 -15.01
CA ALA A 158 21.81 -4.03 -15.36
C ALA A 158 20.46 -4.56 -14.85
N PRO A 159 19.51 -3.65 -14.53
CA PRO A 159 18.16 -4.04 -14.13
C PRO A 159 17.54 -5.03 -15.11
N LEU A 160 17.08 -6.19 -14.63
CA LEU A 160 16.43 -7.22 -15.44
C LEU A 160 14.97 -6.86 -15.66
N SER A 161 14.55 -6.57 -16.90
CA SER A 161 13.15 -6.28 -17.20
C SER A 161 12.32 -7.57 -17.22
N ILE A 162 11.27 -7.63 -16.39
CA ILE A 162 10.31 -8.74 -16.33
C ILE A 162 8.91 -8.35 -16.83
N TYR A 163 8.66 -7.06 -17.02
CA TYR A 163 7.47 -6.49 -17.62
C TYR A 163 7.83 -5.17 -18.28
N GLY A 164 7.29 -4.90 -19.45
CA GLY A 164 7.46 -3.62 -20.14
C GLY A 164 6.27 -3.34 -21.05
N SER A 165 5.80 -2.10 -21.06
CA SER A 165 4.74 -1.64 -21.92
C SER A 165 4.81 -0.13 -22.16
N GLU A 166 4.50 0.28 -23.38
CA GLU A 166 4.34 1.68 -23.74
C GLU A 166 2.99 2.26 -23.28
N ASN A 167 1.96 1.42 -23.19
CA ASN A 167 0.57 1.84 -22.98
C ASN A 167 -0.02 1.35 -21.65
N ASP A 168 0.39 0.19 -21.16
CA ASP A 168 -0.15 -0.46 -19.98
C ASP A 168 0.80 -0.25 -18.78
N ALA A 169 0.80 0.97 -18.19
CA ALA A 169 1.69 1.32 -17.11
C ALA A 169 1.39 0.51 -15.83
N PRO A 170 2.40 -0.19 -15.26
CA PRO A 170 2.26 -0.87 -13.98
C PRO A 170 2.31 0.15 -12.83
N PHE A 171 1.57 -0.10 -11.75
CA PHE A 171 1.52 0.81 -10.60
C PHE A 171 1.53 0.12 -9.24
N TYR A 172 1.38 -1.22 -9.19
CA TYR A 172 1.52 -2.00 -7.97
C TYR A 172 2.10 -3.39 -8.28
N LEU A 173 2.90 -3.90 -7.34
CA LEU A 173 3.52 -5.23 -7.44
C LEU A 173 3.58 -5.94 -6.09
N TYR A 174 3.50 -7.27 -6.14
CA TYR A 174 3.48 -8.12 -4.99
C TYR A 174 4.10 -9.49 -5.31
N TRP A 175 5.12 -9.89 -4.54
CA TRP A 175 5.77 -11.18 -4.68
C TRP A 175 4.89 -12.32 -4.21
N SER A 176 4.98 -13.48 -4.86
CA SER A 176 4.49 -14.73 -4.28
C SER A 176 5.33 -15.09 -3.04
N PRO A 177 4.73 -15.75 -2.02
CA PRO A 177 5.44 -16.12 -0.80
C PRO A 177 6.69 -17.01 -1.00
N ASP A 178 6.73 -17.76 -2.09
CA ASP A 178 7.86 -18.62 -2.47
C ASP A 178 8.96 -17.90 -3.28
N SER A 179 8.83 -16.58 -3.49
CA SER A 179 9.77 -15.75 -4.25
C SER A 179 9.89 -16.09 -5.74
N GLN A 180 9.00 -16.93 -6.30
CA GLN A 180 9.11 -17.37 -7.69
C GLN A 180 8.38 -16.48 -8.69
N ILE A 181 7.38 -15.72 -8.24
CA ILE A 181 6.50 -14.94 -9.12
C ILE A 181 6.34 -13.52 -8.58
N VAL A 182 6.44 -12.53 -9.48
CA VAL A 182 5.96 -11.17 -9.24
C VAL A 182 4.59 -11.01 -9.86
N SER A 183 3.59 -10.71 -9.05
CA SER A 183 2.28 -10.28 -9.53
C SER A 183 2.26 -8.77 -9.71
N ILE A 184 1.82 -8.30 -10.88
CA ILE A 184 1.94 -6.93 -11.35
C ILE A 184 0.55 -6.43 -11.74
N LEU A 185 0.10 -5.34 -11.14
CA LEU A 185 -1.13 -4.67 -11.54
C LEU A 185 -0.79 -3.49 -12.47
N ALA A 186 -1.39 -3.51 -13.65
CA ALA A 186 -1.18 -2.49 -14.66
C ALA A 186 -2.51 -2.04 -15.28
N ASN A 187 -2.52 -0.85 -15.87
CA ASN A 187 -3.60 -0.48 -16.78
C ASN A 187 -3.61 -1.48 -17.94
N HIS A 188 -4.78 -1.89 -18.43
CA HIS A 188 -4.89 -2.81 -19.55
C HIS A 188 -6.24 -2.68 -20.27
N ALA A 189 -6.21 -2.30 -21.53
CA ALA A 189 -7.39 -2.23 -22.42
C ALA A 189 -8.61 -1.48 -21.79
N GLY A 190 -8.35 -0.38 -21.08
CA GLY A 190 -9.40 0.42 -20.42
C GLY A 190 -9.91 -0.14 -19.07
N SER A 191 -9.25 -1.16 -18.54
CA SER A 191 -9.48 -1.77 -17.23
C SER A 191 -8.15 -1.95 -16.48
N LEU A 192 -8.11 -2.80 -15.47
CA LEU A 192 -6.87 -3.23 -14.81
C LEU A 192 -6.59 -4.70 -15.17
N GLY A 193 -5.32 -4.99 -15.46
CA GLY A 193 -4.83 -6.35 -15.69
C GLY A 193 -3.89 -6.79 -14.58
N LEU A 194 -4.10 -7.99 -14.05
CA LEU A 194 -3.14 -8.67 -13.19
C LEU A 194 -2.25 -9.54 -14.06
N PHE A 195 -0.96 -9.22 -14.08
CA PHE A 195 0.07 -9.97 -14.80
C PHE A 195 0.94 -10.75 -13.83
N LEU A 196 1.44 -11.89 -14.26
CA LEU A 196 2.41 -12.70 -13.54
C LEU A 196 3.70 -12.81 -14.33
N ALA A 197 4.83 -12.53 -13.68
CA ALA A 197 6.18 -12.65 -14.21
C ALA A 197 7.00 -13.60 -13.33
N ALA A 198 7.71 -14.55 -13.95
CA ALA A 198 8.63 -15.42 -13.22
C ALA A 198 9.88 -14.64 -12.77
N ALA A 199 10.38 -14.94 -11.57
CA ALA A 199 11.60 -14.34 -11.05
C ALA A 199 12.84 -14.87 -11.79
N GLY A 200 13.72 -13.96 -12.21
CA GLY A 200 15.02 -14.32 -12.80
C GLY A 200 14.96 -14.85 -14.23
N GLU A 201 13.82 -14.91 -14.86
CA GLU A 201 13.66 -15.34 -16.25
C GLU A 201 13.40 -14.17 -17.19
N ASN A 202 14.04 -14.20 -18.36
CA ASN A 202 13.74 -13.27 -19.47
C ASN A 202 12.50 -13.75 -20.24
N GLY A 203 11.33 -13.65 -19.61
CA GLY A 203 10.07 -14.03 -20.22
C GLY A 203 9.05 -12.87 -20.15
N PRO A 204 8.13 -12.76 -21.11
CA PRO A 204 7.07 -11.79 -21.01
C PRO A 204 6.14 -12.13 -19.83
N ALA A 205 5.79 -11.13 -19.04
CA ALA A 205 4.75 -11.28 -18.05
C ALA A 205 3.44 -11.72 -18.70
N ARG A 206 2.75 -12.67 -18.08
CA ARG A 206 1.51 -13.25 -18.61
C ARG A 206 0.31 -12.61 -17.93
N LEU A 207 -0.66 -12.13 -18.71
CA LEU A 207 -1.95 -11.68 -18.18
C LEU A 207 -2.69 -12.86 -17.54
N LEU A 208 -3.02 -12.73 -16.26
CA LEU A 208 -3.78 -13.74 -15.51
C LEU A 208 -5.28 -13.50 -15.64
N THR A 209 -5.74 -12.30 -15.33
CA THR A 209 -7.14 -11.90 -15.38
C THR A 209 -7.26 -10.37 -15.36
N THR A 210 -8.46 -9.86 -15.65
CA THR A 210 -8.77 -8.42 -15.65
C THR A 210 -9.92 -8.10 -14.70
N GLY A 211 -10.03 -6.85 -14.27
CA GLY A 211 -11.12 -6.34 -13.45
C GLY A 211 -10.82 -4.92 -12.97
N GLN A 212 -11.87 -4.18 -12.55
CA GLN A 212 -11.72 -2.82 -12.02
C GLN A 212 -12.84 -2.52 -11.02
N PRO A 213 -12.51 -2.11 -9.81
CA PRO A 213 -11.18 -2.13 -9.15
C PRO A 213 -10.61 -3.55 -9.00
N PHE A 214 -9.36 -3.68 -8.54
CA PHE A 214 -8.68 -4.97 -8.44
C PHE A 214 -7.82 -5.05 -7.18
N TYR A 215 -8.09 -6.04 -6.31
CA TYR A 215 -7.26 -6.41 -5.16
C TYR A 215 -7.02 -7.91 -5.13
N TRP A 216 -5.93 -8.34 -4.52
CA TRP A 216 -5.66 -9.76 -4.32
C TRP A 216 -4.76 -10.02 -3.12
N ALA A 217 -4.81 -11.24 -2.62
CA ALA A 217 -3.88 -11.80 -1.65
C ALA A 217 -3.39 -13.15 -2.14
N TRP A 218 -2.09 -13.43 -2.00
CA TRP A 218 -1.53 -14.75 -2.21
C TRP A 218 -1.88 -15.68 -1.06
N SER A 219 -2.14 -16.97 -1.35
CA SER A 219 -2.10 -18.02 -0.32
C SER A 219 -0.67 -18.17 0.23
N PRO A 220 -0.48 -18.51 1.50
CA PRO A 220 0.86 -18.77 2.06
C PRO A 220 1.66 -19.85 1.31
N SER A 221 0.98 -20.80 0.68
CA SER A 221 1.57 -21.86 -0.16
C SER A 221 1.91 -21.43 -1.58
N ALA A 222 1.62 -20.17 -1.96
CA ALA A 222 1.81 -19.64 -3.32
C ALA A 222 1.03 -20.37 -4.43
N ASP A 223 0.13 -21.30 -4.10
CA ASP A 223 -0.62 -22.13 -5.05
C ASP A 223 -1.86 -21.44 -5.63
N ARG A 224 -2.34 -20.35 -5.00
CA ARG A 224 -3.54 -19.62 -5.44
C ARG A 224 -3.54 -18.17 -4.95
N LEU A 225 -4.36 -17.35 -5.63
CA LEU A 225 -4.65 -15.98 -5.26
C LEU A 225 -6.13 -15.85 -4.93
N LEU A 226 -6.46 -15.15 -3.85
CA LEU A 226 -7.80 -14.69 -3.58
C LEU A 226 -7.96 -13.31 -4.21
N ILE A 227 -8.78 -13.19 -5.24
CA ILE A 227 -8.99 -11.95 -5.99
C ILE A 227 -10.33 -11.31 -5.63
N HIS A 228 -10.34 -9.98 -5.53
CA HIS A 228 -11.53 -9.15 -5.44
C HIS A 228 -11.54 -8.16 -6.61
N THR A 229 -12.54 -8.27 -7.47
CA THR A 229 -12.71 -7.38 -8.64
C THR A 229 -14.15 -6.87 -8.72
N GLY A 230 -14.34 -5.68 -9.36
CA GLY A 230 -15.64 -5.07 -9.56
C GLY A 230 -16.07 -4.14 -8.41
N ALA A 231 -16.76 -3.05 -8.76
CA ALA A 231 -17.09 -1.95 -7.84
C ALA A 231 -18.51 -2.02 -7.27
N ASN A 232 -19.40 -2.78 -7.86
CA ASN A 232 -20.80 -2.87 -7.48
C ASN A 232 -21.22 -4.33 -7.30
N GLN A 233 -22.36 -4.56 -6.63
CA GLN A 233 -22.84 -5.91 -6.30
C GLN A 233 -23.05 -6.83 -7.52
N GLU A 234 -23.37 -6.27 -8.68
CA GLU A 234 -23.61 -7.06 -9.90
C GLU A 234 -22.31 -7.53 -10.57
N GLU A 235 -21.27 -6.69 -10.50
CA GLU A 235 -19.97 -6.92 -11.15
C GLU A 235 -18.92 -7.47 -10.18
N ALA A 236 -19.08 -7.22 -8.88
CA ALA A 236 -18.12 -7.62 -7.87
C ALA A 236 -17.95 -9.14 -7.82
N ARG A 237 -16.71 -9.58 -7.79
CA ARG A 237 -16.33 -11.01 -7.76
C ARG A 237 -15.25 -11.22 -6.71
N LEU A 238 -15.46 -12.21 -5.86
CA LEU A 238 -14.47 -12.77 -4.98
C LEU A 238 -14.24 -14.21 -5.41
N ALA A 239 -13.03 -14.57 -5.77
CA ALA A 239 -12.73 -15.90 -6.28
C ALA A 239 -11.28 -16.30 -5.99
N PHE A 240 -11.03 -17.61 -5.87
CA PHE A 240 -9.69 -18.15 -5.96
C PHE A 240 -9.32 -18.41 -7.42
N ILE A 241 -8.07 -18.11 -7.76
CA ILE A 241 -7.46 -18.39 -9.05
C ILE A 241 -6.06 -18.94 -8.83
N ASP A 242 -5.68 -19.99 -9.51
CA ASP A 242 -4.31 -20.47 -9.46
C ASP A 242 -3.39 -19.65 -10.40
N PRO A 243 -2.06 -19.73 -10.22
CA PRO A 243 -1.14 -18.99 -11.07
C PRO A 243 -1.21 -19.38 -12.56
N THR A 244 -1.83 -20.48 -12.94
CA THR A 244 -2.02 -20.85 -14.36
C THR A 244 -3.21 -20.14 -15.00
N GLY A 245 -4.08 -19.54 -14.20
CA GLY A 245 -5.30 -18.88 -14.64
C GLY A 245 -6.54 -19.73 -14.51
N THR A 246 -6.41 -20.95 -13.94
CA THR A 246 -7.56 -21.80 -13.68
C THR A 246 -8.30 -21.27 -12.44
N LYS A 247 -9.54 -20.92 -12.58
CA LYS A 247 -10.39 -20.58 -11.43
C LYS A 247 -10.66 -21.84 -10.63
N THR A 248 -10.20 -21.83 -9.39
CA THR A 248 -10.41 -22.94 -8.44
C THR A 248 -11.60 -22.65 -7.54
N GLY A 249 -12.77 -22.52 -8.13
CA GLY A 249 -14.01 -22.22 -7.43
C GLY A 249 -14.87 -21.23 -8.20
N GLU A 250 -16.17 -21.35 -8.01
CA GLU A 250 -17.11 -20.34 -8.47
C GLU A 250 -17.00 -19.08 -7.63
N ASN A 251 -17.68 -18.03 -8.03
CA ASN A 251 -17.77 -16.78 -7.30
C ASN A 251 -18.16 -17.04 -5.83
N LEU A 252 -17.21 -16.87 -4.91
CA LEU A 252 -17.38 -17.24 -3.50
C LEU A 252 -18.38 -16.34 -2.80
N ALA A 253 -18.41 -15.07 -3.16
CA ALA A 253 -19.34 -14.07 -2.68
C ALA A 253 -19.41 -12.88 -3.61
N ALA A 254 -20.49 -12.09 -3.55
CA ALA A 254 -20.49 -10.72 -4.02
C ALA A 254 -19.86 -9.87 -2.91
N PRO A 255 -18.61 -9.42 -3.06
CA PRO A 255 -17.96 -8.64 -2.02
C PRO A 255 -18.68 -7.30 -1.86
N GLY A 256 -18.57 -6.75 -0.64
CA GLY A 256 -19.09 -5.42 -0.31
C GLY A 256 -18.24 -4.29 -0.89
N SER A 257 -18.10 -3.22 -0.13
CA SER A 257 -17.26 -2.09 -0.52
C SER A 257 -15.84 -2.54 -0.82
N PHE A 258 -15.23 -1.85 -1.78
CA PHE A 258 -13.88 -2.05 -2.24
C PHE A 258 -12.85 -2.16 -1.11
N GLN A 259 -12.19 -3.30 -0.98
CA GLN A 259 -11.17 -3.55 0.03
C GLN A 259 -10.29 -4.75 -0.33
N SER A 260 -9.09 -4.81 0.23
CA SER A 260 -8.20 -5.95 0.06
C SER A 260 -8.73 -7.17 0.80
N PRO A 261 -8.93 -8.32 0.14
CA PRO A 261 -9.23 -9.56 0.85
C PRO A 261 -7.97 -10.09 1.55
N GLY A 262 -8.11 -10.89 2.59
CA GLY A 262 -6.98 -11.42 3.34
C GLY A 262 -7.05 -12.93 3.53
N ILE A 263 -5.89 -13.59 3.49
CA ILE A 263 -5.71 -15.01 3.86
C ILE A 263 -4.82 -15.06 5.09
N SER A 264 -5.18 -15.86 6.09
CA SER A 264 -4.40 -16.01 7.32
C SER A 264 -3.04 -16.68 7.06
N ALA A 265 -2.07 -16.47 7.97
CA ALA A 265 -0.73 -17.00 7.84
C ALA A 265 -0.69 -18.54 7.76
N SER A 266 -1.64 -19.23 8.39
CA SER A 266 -1.79 -20.70 8.29
C SER A 266 -2.44 -21.13 6.96
N GLY A 267 -3.09 -20.22 6.22
CA GLY A 267 -3.92 -20.52 5.08
C GLY A 267 -5.30 -21.09 5.45
N ALA A 268 -5.59 -21.28 6.73
CA ALA A 268 -6.81 -21.94 7.19
C ALA A 268 -8.03 -21.01 7.20
N TYR A 269 -7.83 -19.70 7.15
CA TYR A 269 -8.91 -18.70 7.17
C TYR A 269 -8.68 -17.64 6.10
N TRP A 270 -9.77 -17.10 5.61
CA TRP A 270 -9.78 -15.95 4.72
C TRP A 270 -10.87 -14.97 5.12
N ALA A 271 -10.65 -13.69 4.87
CA ALA A 271 -11.52 -12.60 5.29
C ALA A 271 -11.81 -11.65 4.14
N PHE A 272 -13.04 -11.14 4.11
CA PHE A 272 -13.53 -10.21 3.10
C PHE A 272 -14.77 -9.48 3.63
N THR A 273 -15.24 -8.43 2.96
CA THR A 273 -16.53 -7.80 3.29
C THR A 273 -17.61 -8.19 2.30
N VAL A 274 -18.85 -8.20 2.78
CA VAL A 274 -20.04 -8.33 1.94
C VAL A 274 -21.06 -7.26 2.31
N GLU A 275 -21.90 -6.90 1.36
CA GLU A 275 -23.10 -6.12 1.59
C GLU A 275 -24.30 -6.98 1.20
N ASP A 276 -25.24 -7.17 2.13
CA ASP A 276 -26.42 -7.98 1.88
C ASP A 276 -27.51 -7.21 1.10
N ALA A 277 -28.56 -7.88 0.71
CA ALA A 277 -29.66 -7.29 -0.06
C ALA A 277 -30.43 -6.17 0.71
N ALA A 278 -30.25 -6.08 2.03
CA ALA A 278 -30.81 -5.02 2.84
C ALA A 278 -29.85 -3.83 3.02
N GLY A 279 -28.64 -3.88 2.43
CA GLY A 279 -27.60 -2.87 2.55
C GLY A 279 -26.80 -2.96 3.86
N ALA A 280 -26.96 -4.04 4.63
CA ALA A 280 -26.13 -4.26 5.81
C ALA A 280 -24.77 -4.83 5.40
N ARG A 281 -23.71 -4.32 6.04
CA ARG A 281 -22.31 -4.66 5.71
C ARG A 281 -21.71 -5.54 6.80
N TRP A 282 -20.98 -6.56 6.33
CA TRP A 282 -20.40 -7.59 7.17
C TRP A 282 -18.96 -7.83 6.79
N LEU A 283 -18.08 -7.84 7.78
CA LEU A 283 -16.78 -8.49 7.67
C LEU A 283 -17.01 -9.99 7.89
N VAL A 284 -16.69 -10.78 6.89
CA VAL A 284 -16.85 -12.23 6.89
C VAL A 284 -15.49 -12.88 7.05
N ILE A 285 -15.39 -13.79 8.01
CA ILE A 285 -14.24 -14.67 8.19
C ILE A 285 -14.73 -16.10 7.96
N GLN A 286 -14.10 -16.81 7.04
CA GLN A 286 -14.47 -18.16 6.67
C GLN A 286 -13.24 -19.07 6.77
N ASN A 287 -13.44 -20.32 7.19
CA ASN A 287 -12.37 -21.31 7.11
C ASN A 287 -12.24 -21.84 5.67
N ASP A 288 -11.08 -22.43 5.36
CA ASP A 288 -10.73 -22.94 4.03
C ASP A 288 -11.65 -24.08 3.54
N ARG A 289 -12.38 -24.75 4.46
CA ARG A 289 -13.34 -25.83 4.17
C ARG A 289 -14.76 -25.33 3.95
N GLY A 290 -15.03 -24.04 4.23
CA GLY A 290 -16.38 -23.50 4.17
C GLY A 290 -17.33 -24.01 5.28
N GLU A 291 -16.80 -24.68 6.31
CA GLU A 291 -17.58 -25.30 7.38
C GLU A 291 -17.96 -24.30 8.49
N SER A 292 -17.20 -23.23 8.65
CA SER A 292 -17.46 -22.20 9.64
C SER A 292 -17.35 -20.80 9.02
N GLU A 293 -18.30 -19.96 9.38
CA GLU A 293 -18.37 -18.57 8.96
C GLU A 293 -18.67 -17.69 10.18
N THR A 294 -17.87 -16.67 10.38
CA THR A 294 -18.11 -15.61 11.36
C THR A 294 -18.43 -14.32 10.62
N ARG A 295 -19.53 -13.66 11.00
CA ARG A 295 -19.94 -12.35 10.46
C ARG A 295 -19.85 -11.29 11.53
N ILE A 296 -19.07 -10.25 11.28
CA ILE A 296 -18.93 -9.10 12.15
C ILE A 296 -19.58 -7.91 11.45
N PRO A 297 -20.60 -7.27 12.05
CA PRO A 297 -21.22 -6.10 11.44
C PRO A 297 -20.23 -4.95 11.41
N HIS A 298 -20.18 -4.22 10.30
CA HIS A 298 -19.34 -3.02 10.17
C HIS A 298 -20.06 -1.90 9.42
N ARG A 299 -19.49 -0.71 9.49
CA ARG A 299 -19.94 0.47 8.76
C ARG A 299 -18.82 0.96 7.86
N GLY A 300 -19.20 1.73 6.82
CA GLY A 300 -18.21 2.31 5.91
C GLY A 300 -17.34 1.25 5.22
N THR A 301 -16.11 1.60 4.94
CA THR A 301 -15.08 0.71 4.38
C THR A 301 -14.29 0.07 5.52
N ALA A 302 -14.19 -1.24 5.53
CA ALA A 302 -13.35 -1.96 6.48
C ALA A 302 -11.97 -2.20 5.86
N ALA A 303 -10.91 -1.74 6.52
CA ALA A 303 -9.55 -2.15 6.20
C ALA A 303 -9.15 -3.31 7.11
N LEU A 304 -8.55 -4.35 6.57
CA LEU A 304 -8.22 -5.57 7.30
C LEU A 304 -6.86 -6.14 6.89
N THR A 305 -6.13 -6.70 7.85
CA THR A 305 -4.92 -7.50 7.58
C THR A 305 -4.75 -8.60 8.62
N TRP A 306 -4.33 -9.79 8.17
CA TRP A 306 -3.98 -10.88 9.05
C TRP A 306 -2.60 -10.70 9.66
N SER A 307 -2.44 -11.19 10.89
CA SER A 307 -1.13 -11.31 11.53
C SER A 307 -0.22 -12.24 10.69
N PRO A 308 1.07 -11.91 10.49
CA PRO A 308 1.99 -12.79 9.80
C PRO A 308 2.39 -14.03 10.60
N ALA A 309 2.08 -14.06 11.91
CA ALA A 309 2.55 -15.11 12.83
C ALA A 309 1.42 -15.93 13.49
N ALA A 310 0.15 -15.53 13.32
CA ALA A 310 -0.98 -16.19 13.94
C ALA A 310 -2.28 -15.96 13.15
N ASP A 311 -3.30 -16.80 13.36
CA ASP A 311 -4.62 -16.62 12.75
C ASP A 311 -5.43 -15.54 13.50
N ARG A 312 -4.90 -14.32 13.52
CA ARG A 312 -5.49 -13.11 14.11
C ARG A 312 -5.68 -12.04 13.07
N LEU A 313 -6.87 -11.50 12.98
CA LEU A 313 -7.24 -10.47 12.01
C LEU A 313 -7.37 -9.13 12.71
N ALA A 314 -6.53 -8.18 12.34
CA ALA A 314 -6.71 -6.78 12.73
C ALA A 314 -7.58 -6.07 11.69
N PHE A 315 -8.48 -5.21 12.14
CA PHE A 315 -9.36 -4.46 11.25
C PHE A 315 -9.82 -3.13 11.84
N ILE A 316 -9.98 -2.14 10.97
CA ILE A 316 -10.67 -0.89 11.26
C ILE A 316 -12.14 -1.08 10.89
N SER A 317 -13.03 -0.75 11.82
CA SER A 317 -14.47 -0.69 11.56
C SER A 317 -14.98 0.62 12.15
N PRO A 318 -15.34 1.60 11.30
CA PRO A 318 -15.83 2.90 11.75
C PRO A 318 -17.03 2.80 12.68
N ASP A 319 -17.07 3.63 13.70
CA ASP A 319 -18.20 3.74 14.62
C ASP A 319 -19.33 4.61 14.04
N SER A 320 -20.54 4.53 14.62
CA SER A 320 -21.66 5.37 14.20
C SER A 320 -21.37 6.86 14.48
N GLY A 321 -21.52 7.68 13.45
CA GLY A 321 -21.35 9.14 13.54
C GLY A 321 -19.93 9.64 13.28
N GLY A 322 -18.97 8.76 12.95
CA GLY A 322 -17.61 9.10 12.52
C GLY A 322 -17.42 9.06 11.01
N SER A 323 -16.17 9.02 10.59
CA SER A 323 -15.75 8.77 9.20
C SER A 323 -16.24 7.42 8.71
N ASP A 324 -16.51 7.30 7.42
CA ASP A 324 -16.77 5.99 6.77
C ASP A 324 -15.48 5.21 6.44
N LEU A 325 -14.29 5.78 6.69
CA LEU A 325 -12.99 5.19 6.32
C LEU A 325 -12.13 4.86 7.55
N PHE A 326 -12.23 5.64 8.64
CA PHE A 326 -11.34 5.60 9.79
C PHE A 326 -12.12 5.31 11.06
N GLY A 327 -11.49 4.66 12.01
CA GLY A 327 -12.14 4.31 13.26
C GLY A 327 -11.27 3.50 14.22
N PRO A 328 -11.87 2.95 15.27
CA PRO A 328 -11.20 2.09 16.22
C PRO A 328 -10.55 0.86 15.58
N LEU A 329 -9.39 0.47 16.11
CA LEU A 329 -8.70 -0.76 15.69
C LEU A 329 -9.14 -1.93 16.57
N ARG A 330 -9.57 -3.00 15.95
CA ARG A 330 -10.05 -4.22 16.58
C ARG A 330 -9.23 -5.42 16.12
N LEU A 331 -9.22 -6.44 16.95
CA LEU A 331 -8.60 -7.73 16.70
C LEU A 331 -9.63 -8.85 16.81
N TYR A 332 -9.72 -9.70 15.81
CA TYR A 332 -10.42 -10.96 15.84
C TYR A 332 -9.42 -12.12 15.96
N ASP A 333 -9.63 -13.02 16.90
CA ASP A 333 -8.84 -14.25 17.05
C ASP A 333 -9.64 -15.42 16.49
N ALA A 334 -9.15 -16.04 15.42
CA ALA A 334 -9.88 -17.09 14.71
C ALA A 334 -9.97 -18.41 15.48
N GLN A 335 -9.07 -18.63 16.45
CA GLN A 335 -9.10 -19.85 17.26
C GLN A 335 -10.16 -19.77 18.37
N THR A 336 -10.38 -18.59 18.93
CA THR A 336 -11.31 -18.38 20.05
C THR A 336 -12.63 -17.76 19.62
N GLY A 337 -12.69 -17.15 18.44
CA GLY A 337 -13.83 -16.37 17.94
C GLY A 337 -14.02 -15.04 18.66
N GLN A 338 -13.07 -14.62 19.49
CA GLN A 338 -13.18 -13.39 20.30
C GLN A 338 -12.76 -12.17 19.52
N ILE A 339 -13.44 -11.04 19.80
CA ILE A 339 -13.09 -9.72 19.27
C ILE A 339 -12.64 -8.84 20.44
N ALA A 340 -11.42 -8.30 20.33
CA ALA A 340 -10.87 -7.33 21.25
C ALA A 340 -10.81 -5.95 20.62
N LEU A 341 -11.07 -4.91 21.40
CA LEU A 341 -10.80 -3.52 21.03
C LEU A 341 -9.35 -3.20 21.43
N LEU A 342 -8.49 -2.91 20.46
CA LEU A 342 -7.09 -2.57 20.72
C LEU A 342 -6.91 -1.09 21.06
N THR A 343 -7.58 -0.20 20.33
CA THR A 343 -7.60 1.24 20.62
C THR A 343 -8.92 1.87 20.21
N ARG A 344 -9.32 2.95 20.91
CA ARG A 344 -10.48 3.78 20.58
C ARG A 344 -10.11 4.98 19.69
N GLN A 345 -8.83 5.17 19.42
CA GLN A 345 -8.37 6.28 18.57
C GLN A 345 -8.89 6.11 17.14
N THR A 346 -9.01 7.21 16.42
CA THR A 346 -9.35 7.19 15.00
C THR A 346 -8.13 6.80 14.18
N VAL A 347 -8.01 5.51 13.91
CA VAL A 347 -6.88 4.93 13.17
C VAL A 347 -7.08 5.15 11.68
N VAL A 348 -6.03 5.64 11.01
CA VAL A 348 -5.96 5.90 9.56
C VAL A 348 -5.35 4.70 8.83
N ALA A 349 -4.30 4.11 9.41
CA ALA A 349 -3.62 2.94 8.87
C ALA A 349 -2.97 2.16 10.01
N PHE A 350 -2.72 0.86 9.80
CA PHE A 350 -2.04 0.01 10.78
C PHE A 350 -1.19 -1.07 10.11
N PHE A 351 -0.14 -1.52 10.82
CA PHE A 351 0.87 -2.43 10.28
C PHE A 351 1.31 -3.43 11.35
N TRP A 352 1.20 -4.72 11.04
CA TRP A 352 1.69 -5.78 11.91
C TRP A 352 3.21 -5.79 12.00
N SER A 353 3.75 -5.99 13.20
CA SER A 353 5.15 -6.40 13.37
C SER A 353 5.35 -7.83 12.84
N PRO A 354 6.52 -8.17 12.29
CA PRO A 354 6.81 -9.51 11.76
C PRO A 354 6.58 -10.65 12.74
N ASP A 355 6.83 -10.42 14.04
CA ASP A 355 6.59 -11.38 15.12
C ASP A 355 5.10 -11.54 15.51
N GLY A 356 4.21 -10.73 14.95
CA GLY A 356 2.77 -10.75 15.23
C GLY A 356 2.37 -10.32 16.62
N ARG A 357 3.30 -9.69 17.39
CA ARG A 357 3.05 -9.29 18.79
C ARG A 357 2.57 -7.86 18.90
N ARG A 358 2.87 -7.02 17.93
CA ARG A 358 2.55 -5.59 17.96
C ARG A 358 1.90 -5.12 16.67
N LEU A 359 1.12 -4.06 16.79
CA LEU A 359 0.63 -3.27 15.67
C LEU A 359 1.11 -1.84 15.82
N ALA A 360 1.78 -1.32 14.82
CA ALA A 360 1.93 0.12 14.66
C ALA A 360 0.68 0.67 13.99
N PHE A 361 0.20 1.81 14.44
CA PHE A 361 -0.92 2.49 13.80
C PHE A 361 -0.70 3.99 13.74
N LEU A 362 -1.34 4.60 12.75
CA LEU A 362 -1.25 6.02 12.46
C LEU A 362 -2.57 6.72 12.77
N THR A 363 -2.47 7.90 13.41
CA THR A 363 -3.60 8.81 13.63
C THR A 363 -3.24 10.20 13.13
N LEU A 364 -4.21 11.07 12.94
CA LEU A 364 -3.95 12.48 12.61
C LEU A 364 -3.62 13.26 13.90
N HIS A 365 -2.57 14.09 13.84
CA HIS A 365 -2.10 14.84 15.00
C HIS A 365 -3.05 16.00 15.32
N GLY A 366 -3.48 16.10 16.59
CA GLY A 366 -4.11 17.28 17.17
C GLY A 366 -5.49 17.70 16.63
N ARG A 367 -6.15 16.86 15.82
CA ARG A 367 -7.50 17.11 15.32
C ARG A 367 -8.51 16.13 15.90
N ASP A 368 -9.64 16.66 16.35
CA ASP A 368 -10.80 15.82 16.64
C ASP A 368 -11.21 15.10 15.35
N SER A 369 -11.42 13.82 15.46
CA SER A 369 -11.52 12.83 14.37
C SER A 369 -12.57 13.13 13.27
N ILE A 370 -13.52 14.00 13.53
CA ILE A 370 -14.66 14.26 12.64
C ILE A 370 -14.27 15.26 11.53
N GLU A 371 -13.51 16.31 11.83
CA GLU A 371 -13.10 17.31 10.83
C GLU A 371 -12.00 16.79 9.90
N ALA A 372 -11.07 16.01 10.43
CA ALA A 372 -9.98 15.42 9.66
C ALA A 372 -10.46 14.39 8.62
N SER A 373 -11.54 13.68 8.90
CA SER A 373 -12.11 12.68 7.99
C SER A 373 -12.70 13.28 6.72
N ALA A 374 -13.17 14.53 6.78
CA ALA A 374 -13.69 15.24 5.61
C ALA A 374 -12.55 15.70 4.67
N GLU A 375 -11.34 15.89 5.20
CA GLU A 375 -10.19 16.37 4.42
C GLU A 375 -9.38 15.22 3.76
N MET A 376 -9.46 13.99 4.29
CA MET A 376 -8.80 12.81 3.72
C MET A 376 -9.71 11.97 2.82
N GLN A 377 -10.65 12.58 2.15
CA GLN A 377 -11.36 11.88 1.07
C GLN A 377 -10.36 11.47 -0.03
N PRO A 378 -10.59 10.33 -0.72
CA PRO A 378 -9.76 9.95 -1.87
C PRO A 378 -9.57 11.16 -2.77
N LEU A 379 -8.33 11.47 -3.16
CA LEU A 379 -7.99 12.64 -3.98
C LEU A 379 -8.88 12.76 -5.25
N ALA A 380 -9.45 11.67 -5.71
CA ALA A 380 -10.43 11.62 -6.79
C ALA A 380 -11.76 12.34 -6.48
N ALA A 381 -12.15 12.48 -5.21
CA ALA A 381 -13.38 13.13 -4.79
C ALA A 381 -13.22 14.63 -4.43
N ILE A 382 -11.99 15.14 -4.33
CA ILE A 382 -11.68 16.53 -3.93
C ILE A 382 -11.76 17.43 -5.15
N ARG A 383 -12.54 18.52 -5.03
CA ARG A 383 -12.68 19.53 -6.10
C ARG A 383 -11.32 20.17 -6.45
N PRO A 384 -11.08 20.55 -7.72
CA PRO A 384 -9.80 21.14 -8.17
C PRO A 384 -9.37 22.38 -7.40
N ALA A 385 -10.32 23.19 -6.89
CA ALA A 385 -10.03 24.39 -6.10
C ALA A 385 -9.56 24.04 -4.67
N GLU A 386 -10.14 23.03 -4.05
CA GLU A 386 -9.77 22.52 -2.72
C GLU A 386 -8.41 21.82 -2.78
N ARG A 387 -8.13 21.12 -3.89
CA ARG A 387 -6.83 20.52 -4.16
C ARG A 387 -5.69 21.54 -4.25
N ARG A 388 -5.95 22.72 -4.85
CA ARG A 388 -4.99 23.84 -4.90
C ARG A 388 -4.79 24.50 -3.54
N ALA A 389 -5.79 24.51 -2.70
CA ALA A 389 -5.68 24.99 -1.32
C ALA A 389 -4.85 24.03 -0.46
N MET A 390 -5.07 22.69 -0.60
CA MET A 390 -4.24 21.68 0.06
C MET A 390 -2.77 21.68 -0.38
N GLN A 391 -2.48 22.12 -1.61
CA GLN A 391 -1.09 22.29 -2.10
C GLN A 391 -0.41 23.56 -1.52
N ARG A 392 -1.14 24.47 -0.92
CA ARG A 392 -0.58 25.72 -0.36
C ARG A 392 -0.38 25.68 1.15
N ASP A 393 -1.09 24.84 1.89
CA ASP A 393 -1.00 24.76 3.34
C ASP A 393 -0.64 23.35 3.79
N GLN A 394 0.51 23.25 4.40
CA GLN A 394 1.15 22.18 5.18
C GLN A 394 0.52 20.77 5.11
N LEU A 395 1.34 19.80 4.62
CA LEU A 395 1.02 18.37 4.75
C LEU A 395 0.57 18.05 6.19
N PRO A 396 -0.42 17.16 6.38
CA PRO A 396 -0.89 16.82 7.71
C PRO A 396 0.23 16.17 8.53
N THR A 397 0.34 16.53 9.79
CA THR A 397 1.15 15.79 10.75
C THR A 397 0.39 14.56 11.21
N MET A 398 1.08 13.44 11.33
CA MET A 398 0.53 12.17 11.80
C MET A 398 1.29 11.69 13.02
N ASP A 399 0.59 10.98 13.90
CA ASP A 399 1.16 10.35 15.08
C ASP A 399 1.34 8.85 14.85
N VAL A 400 2.49 8.33 15.26
CA VAL A 400 2.81 6.91 15.29
C VAL A 400 2.58 6.38 16.69
N TRP A 401 1.78 5.35 16.78
CA TRP A 401 1.47 4.61 17.99
C TRP A 401 1.83 3.15 17.82
N VAL A 402 2.12 2.47 18.91
CA VAL A 402 2.30 1.01 18.92
C VAL A 402 1.44 0.41 20.03
N VAL A 403 0.71 -0.64 19.71
CA VAL A 403 -0.06 -1.45 20.67
C VAL A 403 0.49 -2.86 20.72
N ASP A 404 0.70 -3.37 21.94
CA ASP A 404 0.99 -4.78 22.17
C ASP A 404 -0.30 -5.58 22.17
N VAL A 405 -0.38 -6.56 21.29
CA VAL A 405 -1.60 -7.33 21.03
C VAL A 405 -2.00 -8.24 22.19
N GLY A 406 -1.02 -8.70 22.98
CA GLY A 406 -1.27 -9.59 24.12
C GLY A 406 -1.78 -8.87 25.35
N SER A 407 -1.22 -7.69 25.65
CA SER A 407 -1.59 -6.91 26.83
C SER A 407 -2.62 -5.81 26.54
N GLY A 408 -2.76 -5.39 25.28
CA GLY A 408 -3.57 -4.24 24.89
C GLY A 408 -2.95 -2.89 25.28
N ASN A 409 -1.71 -2.87 25.76
CA ASN A 409 -1.03 -1.63 26.12
C ASN A 409 -0.62 -0.88 24.85
N GLU A 410 -1.09 0.36 24.72
CA GLU A 410 -0.71 1.26 23.64
C GLU A 410 0.23 2.35 24.12
N GLY A 411 1.14 2.78 23.25
CA GLY A 411 2.10 3.85 23.53
C GLY A 411 2.31 4.74 22.30
N PHE A 412 2.34 6.05 22.56
CA PHE A 412 2.78 7.04 21.57
C PHE A 412 4.28 6.89 21.33
N VAL A 413 4.69 6.92 20.06
CA VAL A 413 6.09 6.79 19.66
C VAL A 413 6.67 8.13 19.19
N THR A 414 6.05 8.75 18.17
CA THR A 414 6.50 10.03 17.62
C THR A 414 5.43 10.62 16.71
N SER A 415 5.61 11.90 16.36
CA SER A 415 4.86 12.54 15.27
C SER A 415 5.76 12.76 14.06
N PHE A 416 5.18 12.75 12.87
CA PHE A 416 5.89 13.01 11.62
C PHE A 416 4.98 13.64 10.56
N THR A 417 5.59 14.31 9.60
CA THR A 417 4.88 14.77 8.39
C THR A 417 5.22 13.78 7.26
N PRO A 418 4.24 13.05 6.70
CA PRO A 418 4.50 12.10 5.63
C PRO A 418 4.92 12.77 4.34
N THR A 419 5.70 12.08 3.48
CA THR A 419 5.97 12.58 2.13
C THR A 419 4.66 12.61 1.30
N PRO A 420 4.54 13.50 0.29
CA PRO A 420 3.36 13.53 -0.59
C PRO A 420 3.08 12.18 -1.26
N LEU A 421 4.12 11.44 -1.65
CA LEU A 421 3.99 10.12 -2.28
C LEU A 421 3.39 9.10 -1.32
N PHE A 422 3.85 9.06 -0.07
CA PHE A 422 3.32 8.17 0.95
C PHE A 422 1.86 8.47 1.28
N LEU A 423 1.55 9.77 1.44
CA LEU A 423 0.20 10.24 1.75
C LEU A 423 -0.80 9.97 0.60
N ALA A 424 -0.40 10.17 -0.65
CA ALA A 424 -1.30 10.13 -1.79
C ALA A 424 -1.45 8.75 -2.42
N GLN A 425 -0.44 7.89 -2.33
CA GLN A 425 -0.43 6.58 -3.00
C GLN A 425 -0.39 5.41 -2.03
N PHE A 426 0.41 5.45 -0.97
CA PHE A 426 0.55 4.34 -0.05
C PHE A 426 -0.61 4.28 0.96
N LEU A 427 -0.87 5.35 1.69
CA LEU A 427 -1.86 5.36 2.78
C LEU A 427 -3.30 5.06 2.34
N PRO A 428 -3.83 5.54 1.20
CA PRO A 428 -5.18 5.21 0.78
C PRO A 428 -5.41 3.73 0.48
N PHE A 429 -4.34 2.97 0.26
CA PHE A 429 -4.35 1.55 -0.07
C PHE A 429 -3.42 0.76 0.86
N PHE A 430 -3.26 1.23 2.10
CA PHE A 430 -2.28 0.68 3.03
C PHE A 430 -2.50 -0.82 3.30
N ASP A 431 -3.72 -1.30 3.31
CA ASP A 431 -4.09 -2.70 3.51
C ASP A 431 -3.55 -3.61 2.39
N GLN A 432 -3.57 -3.14 1.13
CA GLN A 432 -2.95 -3.84 0.01
C GLN A 432 -1.42 -3.70 0.04
N TYR A 433 -0.89 -2.49 0.30
CA TYR A 433 0.56 -2.27 0.38
C TYR A 433 1.20 -3.00 1.56
N ALA A 434 0.51 -3.15 2.69
CA ALA A 434 1.00 -3.90 3.84
C ALA A 434 1.26 -5.39 3.55
N LEU A 435 0.64 -5.96 2.53
CA LEU A 435 0.89 -7.34 2.10
C LEU A 435 2.26 -7.49 1.43
N SER A 436 2.77 -6.46 0.78
CA SER A 436 3.97 -6.51 -0.06
C SER A 436 5.14 -5.68 0.49
N HIS A 437 4.89 -4.48 1.02
CA HIS A 437 5.89 -3.50 1.38
C HIS A 437 6.06 -3.41 2.90
N ARG A 438 7.20 -3.78 3.44
CA ARG A 438 7.44 -3.90 4.88
C ARG A 438 7.96 -2.60 5.47
N LEU A 439 7.14 -1.98 6.34
CA LEU A 439 7.55 -0.81 7.13
C LEU A 439 8.28 -1.19 8.43
N TRP A 440 8.04 -2.36 8.98
CA TRP A 440 8.72 -2.89 10.16
C TRP A 440 10.04 -3.56 9.82
N SER A 441 11.05 -3.34 10.67
CA SER A 441 12.30 -4.10 10.62
C SER A 441 12.05 -5.58 10.89
N PRO A 442 12.88 -6.49 10.32
CA PRO A 442 12.70 -7.94 10.47
C PRO A 442 12.67 -8.41 11.94
N ASP A 443 13.43 -7.76 12.81
CA ASP A 443 13.50 -8.02 14.26
C ASP A 443 12.34 -7.41 15.04
N SER A 444 11.37 -6.80 14.36
CA SER A 444 10.24 -6.09 14.98
C SER A 444 10.63 -4.95 15.93
N ALA A 445 11.84 -4.38 15.81
CA ALA A 445 12.38 -3.38 16.73
C ALA A 445 12.17 -1.92 16.26
N ALA A 446 11.93 -1.69 14.97
CA ALA A 446 11.80 -0.35 14.42
C ALA A 446 10.87 -0.30 13.20
N LEU A 447 10.40 0.91 12.89
CA LEU A 447 9.67 1.25 11.65
C LEU A 447 10.58 2.10 10.75
N ALA A 448 10.43 1.99 9.44
CA ALA A 448 10.97 2.95 8.48
C ALA A 448 9.81 3.70 7.82
N LEU A 449 9.79 5.02 7.96
CA LEU A 449 8.76 5.88 7.38
C LEU A 449 9.37 6.98 6.52
N PRO A 450 8.77 7.29 5.36
CA PRO A 450 9.17 8.43 4.56
C PRO A 450 8.55 9.72 5.13
N VAL A 451 9.41 10.64 5.52
CA VAL A 451 9.02 11.89 6.19
C VAL A 451 9.43 13.10 5.37
N ALA A 452 8.68 14.18 5.46
CA ALA A 452 9.01 15.47 4.86
C ALA A 452 9.46 16.45 5.95
N GLU A 453 10.74 16.87 5.92
CA GLU A 453 11.24 17.95 6.76
C GLU A 453 11.56 19.16 5.90
N ASN A 454 10.92 20.29 6.18
CA ASN A 454 11.05 21.53 5.39
C ASN A 454 10.81 21.31 3.87
N GLY A 455 9.94 20.37 3.53
CA GLY A 455 9.62 20.01 2.13
C GLY A 455 10.63 19.08 1.46
N VAL A 456 11.67 18.64 2.18
CA VAL A 456 12.66 17.67 1.68
C VAL A 456 12.26 16.27 2.16
N PRO A 457 12.22 15.26 1.27
CA PRO A 457 11.88 13.90 1.63
C PRO A 457 13.07 13.15 2.24
N HIS A 458 12.86 12.54 3.40
CA HIS A 458 13.85 11.75 4.11
C HIS A 458 13.25 10.39 4.52
N ILE A 459 14.11 9.42 4.80
CA ILE A 459 13.76 8.16 5.43
C ILE A 459 14.12 8.23 6.91
N MET A 460 13.11 8.06 7.76
CA MET A 460 13.26 8.06 9.21
C MET A 460 13.09 6.64 9.75
N VAL A 461 14.06 6.17 10.52
CA VAL A 461 13.94 4.93 11.31
C VAL A 461 13.50 5.29 12.73
N ILE A 462 12.42 4.66 13.15
CA ILE A 462 11.69 4.94 14.40
C ILE A 462 11.76 3.69 15.28
N PRO A 463 12.67 3.61 16.25
CA PRO A 463 12.69 2.54 17.24
C PRO A 463 11.41 2.55 18.09
N VAL A 464 10.89 1.35 18.41
CA VAL A 464 9.64 1.23 19.19
C VAL A 464 9.90 0.95 20.69
N ASP A 465 11.14 1.04 21.10
CA ASP A 465 11.59 0.82 22.49
C ASP A 465 11.84 2.14 23.27
N GLY A 466 11.42 3.27 22.73
CA GLY A 466 11.55 4.59 23.35
C GLY A 466 12.84 5.35 23.00
N ARG A 467 13.74 4.76 22.20
CA ARG A 467 14.88 5.51 21.63
C ARG A 467 14.37 6.55 20.63
N ARG A 468 15.18 7.59 20.41
CA ARG A 468 14.81 8.68 19.50
C ARG A 468 14.80 8.22 18.04
N PRO A 469 13.78 8.62 17.26
CA PRO A 469 13.79 8.49 15.81
C PRO A 469 15.00 9.21 15.18
N ARG A 470 15.46 8.71 14.06
CA ARG A 470 16.58 9.33 13.32
C ARG A 470 16.37 9.25 11.82
N ILE A 471 16.78 10.27 11.11
CA ILE A 471 16.90 10.26 9.65
C ILE A 471 18.14 9.42 9.30
N VAL A 472 17.95 8.46 8.39
CA VAL A 472 18.99 7.53 7.94
C VAL A 472 19.39 7.74 6.48
N ALA A 473 18.55 8.39 5.69
CA ALA A 473 18.85 8.74 4.29
C ALA A 473 17.90 9.83 3.77
N ASP A 474 18.31 10.50 2.69
CA ASP A 474 17.41 11.23 1.82
C ASP A 474 16.70 10.23 0.91
N GLY A 475 15.38 10.34 0.78
CA GLY A 475 14.62 9.41 -0.04
C GLY A 475 13.12 9.61 0.05
N MET A 476 12.43 9.10 -0.96
CA MET A 476 10.99 9.27 -1.12
C MET A 476 10.18 8.17 -0.45
N VAL A 477 10.68 6.94 -0.47
CA VAL A 477 10.12 5.75 0.17
C VAL A 477 11.22 4.76 0.52
N ALA A 478 11.02 3.95 1.55
CA ALA A 478 11.92 2.85 1.89
C ALA A 478 11.15 1.69 2.53
N PHE A 479 11.64 0.47 2.30
CA PHE A 479 11.03 -0.76 2.82
C PHE A 479 12.09 -1.74 3.27
N TRP A 480 11.83 -2.40 4.40
CA TRP A 480 12.72 -3.40 4.96
C TRP A 480 12.73 -4.70 4.15
N ARG A 481 13.92 -5.30 4.07
CA ARG A 481 14.09 -6.68 3.62
C ARG A 481 13.39 -7.61 4.61
N GLN A 482 12.71 -8.64 4.11
CA GLN A 482 12.27 -9.76 4.92
C GLN A 482 13.49 -10.60 5.33
N GLN A 483 13.40 -11.34 6.44
CA GLN A 483 14.48 -12.26 6.83
C GLN A 483 14.49 -13.47 5.94
#